data_55947373e8d8692d4d8e187381eb8db3
#
_entry.id   55947373e8d8692d4d8e187381eb8db3
#
_cell.length_a   1.000
_cell.length_b   1.000
_cell.length_c   1.000
_cell.angle_alpha   90.00
_cell.angle_beta   90.00
_cell.angle_gamma   90.00
#
_symmetry.space_group_name_H-M   'P 1'
#
loop_
_entity.id
_entity.type
_entity.pdbx_description
1 polymer ?
#
loop_
_entity_poly.entity_id
_entity_poly.type
_entity_poly.pdbx_seq_one_letter_code
_entity_poly.pdbx_strand_id
1 'polypeptide(L)'
;MDFRFDIIYEYREMFLYGVLTTLGLTVIGTLGGSILGLLLALARLIHLEKAGAVLRAAVWLVRKISLLYVTLFRGTPLFVQIVIWSYVWFPFFVHPTDGLLINGDEAVEIRRSYGALIAGSLALIANSGAYICEIFRAGIQSIDRGQMEAARSLGLTYPQAMRYVILPQALRRMLPPLASEFITLLKDSSLLSVIAVAELAYVQSTISGRYSVYEEPLYTVALIYLLMTTFLGWVFLRLENRYNPQHR
;
A
#
# COMPACT_ATOMS: atom_id res chain seq x y z
N MET A 1 -32.11 -14.50 -20.04
CA MET A 1 -31.40 -14.51 -18.75
C MET A 1 -32.20 -13.62 -17.81
N ASP A 2 -32.82 -14.20 -16.81
CA ASP A 2 -33.59 -13.42 -15.83
C ASP A 2 -32.63 -13.05 -14.69
N PHE A 3 -32.13 -11.83 -14.72
CA PHE A 3 -31.22 -11.35 -13.67
C PHE A 3 -31.97 -11.28 -12.31
N ARG A 4 -31.38 -11.89 -11.30
CA ARG A 4 -31.93 -11.99 -9.94
C ARG A 4 -31.45 -10.83 -9.08
N PHE A 5 -31.94 -9.61 -9.35
CA PHE A 5 -31.60 -8.42 -8.56
C PHE A 5 -32.18 -8.47 -7.14
N ASP A 6 -33.15 -9.33 -6.87
CA ASP A 6 -33.66 -9.62 -5.53
C ASP A 6 -32.56 -10.04 -4.57
N ILE A 7 -31.63 -10.90 -5.02
CA ILE A 7 -30.47 -11.34 -4.24
C ILE A 7 -29.54 -10.16 -3.90
N ILE A 8 -29.26 -9.29 -4.87
CA ILE A 8 -28.39 -8.13 -4.63
C ILE A 8 -29.02 -7.19 -3.58
N TYR A 9 -30.33 -6.97 -3.64
CA TYR A 9 -31.03 -6.15 -2.65
C TYR A 9 -31.02 -6.80 -1.25
N GLU A 10 -31.19 -8.12 -1.15
CA GLU A 10 -31.10 -8.87 0.11
C GLU A 10 -29.75 -8.68 0.79
N TYR A 11 -28.67 -8.70 0.00
CA TYR A 11 -27.28 -8.59 0.49
C TYR A 11 -26.72 -7.16 0.50
N ARG A 12 -27.52 -6.11 0.31
CA ARG A 12 -27.06 -4.71 0.23
C ARG A 12 -26.20 -4.25 1.41
N GLU A 13 -26.50 -4.71 2.63
CA GLU A 13 -25.69 -4.38 3.80
C GLU A 13 -24.31 -5.03 3.74
N MET A 14 -24.23 -6.27 3.26
CA MET A 14 -22.96 -6.96 3.10
C MET A 14 -22.08 -6.28 2.05
N PHE A 15 -22.67 -5.79 0.94
CA PHE A 15 -21.97 -4.96 -0.02
C PHE A 15 -21.44 -3.66 0.60
N LEU A 16 -22.24 -2.99 1.44
CA LEU A 16 -21.81 -1.78 2.14
C LEU A 16 -20.62 -2.05 3.07
N TYR A 17 -20.70 -3.11 3.88
CA TYR A 17 -19.58 -3.53 4.73
C TYR A 17 -18.36 -3.90 3.90
N GLY A 18 -18.53 -4.61 2.78
CA GLY A 18 -17.45 -4.92 1.85
C GLY A 18 -16.77 -3.66 1.32
N VAL A 19 -17.51 -2.64 0.90
CA VAL A 19 -16.97 -1.34 0.48
C VAL A 19 -16.16 -0.67 1.59
N LEU A 20 -16.71 -0.62 2.81
CA LEU A 20 -16.03 0.00 3.95
C LEU A 20 -14.74 -0.75 4.32
N THR A 21 -14.76 -2.08 4.28
CA THR A 21 -13.58 -2.91 4.52
C THR A 21 -12.52 -2.69 3.43
N THR A 22 -12.91 -2.68 2.16
CA THR A 22 -12.02 -2.39 1.03
C THR A 22 -11.35 -1.02 1.18
N LEU A 23 -12.11 0.03 1.50
CA LEU A 23 -11.59 1.38 1.75
C LEU A 23 -10.66 1.41 2.97
N GLY A 24 -11.06 0.78 4.07
CA GLY A 24 -10.26 0.71 5.30
C GLY A 24 -8.91 0.03 5.06
N LEU A 25 -8.91 -1.11 4.37
CA LEU A 25 -7.68 -1.82 3.99
C LEU A 25 -6.78 -0.99 3.07
N THR A 26 -7.37 -0.29 2.10
CA THR A 26 -6.64 0.60 1.19
C THR A 26 -5.96 1.73 1.96
N VAL A 27 -6.68 2.37 2.88
CA VAL A 27 -6.13 3.46 3.73
C VAL A 27 -5.02 2.92 4.63
N ILE A 28 -5.23 1.80 5.32
CA ILE A 28 -4.22 1.17 6.19
C ILE A 28 -2.98 0.79 5.38
N GLY A 29 -3.17 0.11 4.24
CA GLY A 29 -2.09 -0.30 3.36
C GLY A 29 -1.29 0.88 2.82
N THR A 30 -1.97 1.94 2.38
CA THR A 30 -1.31 3.15 1.85
C THR A 30 -0.58 3.94 2.94
N LEU A 31 -1.20 4.17 4.09
CA LEU A 31 -0.56 4.93 5.18
C LEU A 31 0.63 4.15 5.76
N GLY A 32 0.45 2.88 6.10
CA GLY A 32 1.53 2.03 6.58
C GLY A 32 2.64 1.86 5.53
N GLY A 33 2.25 1.61 4.28
CA GLY A 33 3.17 1.55 3.15
C GLY A 33 3.92 2.87 2.90
N SER A 34 3.27 4.03 3.10
CA SER A 34 3.92 5.34 2.98
C SER A 34 4.98 5.55 4.07
N ILE A 35 4.70 5.17 5.30
CA ILE A 35 5.68 5.24 6.40
C ILE A 35 6.86 4.32 6.10
N LEU A 36 6.59 3.06 5.79
CA LEU A 36 7.63 2.08 5.46
C LEU A 36 8.44 2.48 4.23
N GLY A 37 7.76 2.89 3.16
CA GLY A 37 8.39 3.34 1.92
C GLY A 37 9.26 4.58 2.10
N LEU A 38 8.83 5.53 2.93
CA LEU A 38 9.64 6.70 3.28
C LEU A 38 10.92 6.29 4.01
N LEU A 39 10.82 5.43 5.03
CA LEU A 39 11.98 4.92 5.77
C LEU A 39 12.97 4.20 4.85
N LEU A 40 12.47 3.35 3.96
CA LEU A 40 13.30 2.64 2.98
C LEU A 40 13.93 3.60 1.96
N ALA A 41 13.20 4.61 1.49
CA ALA A 41 13.73 5.61 0.57
C ALA A 41 14.80 6.48 1.23
N LEU A 42 14.58 6.94 2.46
CA LEU A 42 15.57 7.67 3.23
C LEU A 42 16.84 6.83 3.42
N ALA A 43 16.72 5.57 3.81
CA ALA A 43 17.82 4.63 3.94
C ALA A 43 18.69 4.54 2.66
N ARG A 44 18.06 4.61 1.48
CA ARG A 44 18.75 4.57 0.17
C ARG A 44 19.36 5.90 -0.26
N LEU A 45 18.85 7.02 0.24
CA LEU A 45 19.31 8.37 -0.10
C LEU A 45 20.45 8.89 0.79
N ILE A 46 20.70 8.26 1.95
CA ILE A 46 21.80 8.67 2.85
C ILE A 46 23.15 8.59 2.12
N HIS A 47 23.87 9.72 2.05
CA HIS A 47 25.24 9.82 1.56
C HIS A 47 26.14 10.38 2.68
N LEU A 48 27.16 9.64 3.05
CA LEU A 48 28.11 10.01 4.11
C LEU A 48 29.55 10.01 3.56
N GLU A 49 29.93 11.08 2.87
CA GLU A 49 31.25 11.18 2.26
C GLU A 49 32.39 11.32 3.30
N LYS A 50 32.11 12.00 4.42
CA LYS A 50 33.13 12.31 5.47
C LYS A 50 33.03 11.42 6.71
N ALA A 51 32.27 10.32 6.67
CA ALA A 51 32.10 9.44 7.82
C ALA A 51 33.22 8.39 7.92
N GLY A 52 33.49 7.94 9.15
CA GLY A 52 34.43 6.84 9.42
C GLY A 52 34.00 5.52 8.76
N ALA A 53 34.94 4.58 8.63
CA ALA A 53 34.75 3.32 7.91
C ALA A 53 33.54 2.51 8.44
N VAL A 54 33.37 2.44 9.77
CA VAL A 54 32.27 1.70 10.42
C VAL A 54 30.90 2.27 10.01
N LEU A 55 30.74 3.60 10.05
CA LEU A 55 29.46 4.24 9.70
C LEU A 55 29.17 4.11 8.20
N ARG A 56 30.18 4.19 7.35
CA ARG A 56 30.03 3.91 5.89
C ARG A 56 29.58 2.48 5.63
N ALA A 57 30.16 1.49 6.33
CA ALA A 57 29.77 0.09 6.23
C ALA A 57 28.30 -0.13 6.70
N ALA A 58 27.90 0.49 7.82
CA ALA A 58 26.54 0.42 8.31
C ALA A 58 25.53 1.01 7.30
N VAL A 59 25.81 2.19 6.73
CA VAL A 59 24.95 2.81 5.70
C VAL A 59 24.89 1.94 4.45
N TRP A 60 26.02 1.37 4.02
CA TRP A 60 26.04 0.45 2.90
C TRP A 60 25.16 -0.77 3.14
N LEU A 61 25.24 -1.39 4.34
CA LEU A 61 24.39 -2.53 4.72
C LEU A 61 22.90 -2.17 4.71
N VAL A 62 22.53 -1.06 5.34
CA VAL A 62 21.13 -0.58 5.37
C VAL A 62 20.58 -0.33 3.96
N ARG A 63 21.40 0.24 3.08
CA ARG A 63 21.04 0.41 1.66
C ARG A 63 20.83 -0.92 0.94
N LYS A 64 21.70 -1.90 1.18
CA LYS A 64 21.59 -3.24 0.57
C LYS A 64 20.35 -3.98 1.06
N ILE A 65 20.04 -3.90 2.36
CA ILE A 65 18.81 -4.47 2.94
C ILE A 65 17.58 -3.81 2.33
N SER A 66 17.55 -2.47 2.24
CA SER A 66 16.43 -1.76 1.61
C SER A 66 16.27 -2.14 0.13
N LEU A 67 17.37 -2.26 -0.61
CA LEU A 67 17.32 -2.69 -2.01
C LEU A 67 16.81 -4.12 -2.15
N LEU A 68 17.29 -5.04 -1.31
CA LEU A 68 16.84 -6.42 -1.30
C LEU A 68 15.33 -6.50 -1.02
N TYR A 69 14.86 -5.77 0.01
CA TYR A 69 13.45 -5.68 0.33
C TYR A 69 12.61 -5.24 -0.87
N VAL A 70 12.96 -4.10 -1.47
CA VAL A 70 12.23 -3.56 -2.62
C VAL A 70 12.25 -4.52 -3.80
N THR A 71 13.39 -5.19 -4.05
CA THR A 71 13.52 -6.18 -5.13
C THR A 71 12.62 -7.39 -4.88
N LEU A 72 12.58 -7.92 -3.66
CA LEU A 72 11.76 -9.08 -3.31
C LEU A 72 10.26 -8.77 -3.42
N PHE A 73 9.80 -7.68 -2.80
CA PHE A 73 8.36 -7.35 -2.77
C PHE A 73 7.83 -6.89 -4.13
N ARG A 74 8.62 -6.22 -4.96
CA ARG A 74 8.22 -5.86 -6.33
C ARG A 74 8.45 -6.99 -7.34
N GLY A 75 9.30 -7.94 -7.02
CA GLY A 75 9.61 -9.08 -7.89
C GLY A 75 8.73 -10.32 -7.66
N THR A 76 7.85 -10.29 -6.66
CA THR A 76 6.94 -11.41 -6.34
C THR A 76 5.48 -10.98 -6.42
N PRO A 77 4.54 -11.87 -6.83
CA PRO A 77 3.13 -11.54 -6.91
C PRO A 77 2.53 -11.23 -5.54
N LEU A 78 1.73 -10.17 -5.43
CA LEU A 78 1.04 -9.80 -4.18
C LEU A 78 0.17 -10.95 -3.64
N PHE A 79 -0.52 -11.70 -4.49
CA PHE A 79 -1.27 -12.89 -4.09
C PHE A 79 -0.42 -13.87 -3.26
N VAL A 80 0.80 -14.20 -3.73
CA VAL A 80 1.72 -15.10 -3.03
C VAL A 80 2.16 -14.50 -1.70
N GLN A 81 2.41 -13.19 -1.65
CA GLN A 81 2.76 -12.49 -0.42
C GLN A 81 1.63 -12.57 0.61
N ILE A 82 0.37 -12.35 0.20
CA ILE A 82 -0.81 -12.48 1.08
C ILE A 82 -0.89 -13.88 1.70
N VAL A 83 -0.70 -14.92 0.89
CA VAL A 83 -0.71 -16.32 1.36
C VAL A 83 0.44 -16.59 2.34
N ILE A 84 1.66 -16.10 2.04
CA ILE A 84 2.81 -16.23 2.94
C ILE A 84 2.56 -15.49 4.26
N TRP A 85 2.05 -14.25 4.22
CA TRP A 85 1.73 -13.51 5.43
C TRP A 85 0.69 -14.22 6.28
N SER A 86 -0.37 -14.77 5.67
CA SER A 86 -1.47 -15.41 6.39
C SER A 86 -1.10 -16.78 6.98
N TYR A 87 -0.35 -17.59 6.25
CA TYR A 87 -0.10 -18.99 6.63
C TYR A 87 1.31 -19.25 7.17
N VAL A 88 2.26 -18.33 6.99
CA VAL A 88 3.65 -18.50 7.46
C VAL A 88 4.02 -17.43 8.48
N TRP A 89 4.02 -16.14 8.09
CA TRP A 89 4.55 -15.07 8.95
C TRP A 89 3.63 -14.74 10.13
N PHE A 90 2.33 -14.59 9.89
CA PHE A 90 1.40 -14.24 10.97
C PHE A 90 1.32 -15.36 12.03
N PRO A 91 1.20 -16.66 11.68
CA PRO A 91 1.30 -17.75 12.64
C PRO A 91 2.65 -17.84 13.37
N PHE A 92 3.76 -17.48 12.72
CA PHE A 92 5.05 -17.42 13.39
C PHE A 92 5.08 -16.39 14.54
N PHE A 93 4.39 -15.26 14.38
CA PHE A 93 4.32 -14.24 15.41
C PHE A 93 3.21 -14.46 16.44
N VAL A 94 2.07 -14.99 16.01
CA VAL A 94 0.85 -15.14 16.82
C VAL A 94 0.37 -16.58 16.73
N HIS A 95 0.71 -17.42 17.72
CA HIS A 95 0.33 -18.83 17.74
C HIS A 95 0.05 -19.31 19.18
N PRO A 96 -0.96 -20.18 19.39
CA PRO A 96 -1.34 -20.60 20.73
C PRO A 96 -0.22 -21.28 21.54
N THR A 97 0.69 -22.00 20.90
CA THR A 97 1.71 -22.80 21.58
C THR A 97 3.10 -22.18 21.54
N ASP A 98 3.49 -21.57 20.40
CA ASP A 98 4.86 -21.19 20.09
C ASP A 98 5.00 -19.85 19.35
N GLY A 99 3.98 -18.99 19.44
CA GLY A 99 4.03 -17.64 18.84
C GLY A 99 5.15 -16.79 19.44
N LEU A 100 5.96 -16.17 18.58
CA LEU A 100 7.10 -15.36 19.00
C LEU A 100 6.68 -14.11 19.83
N LEU A 101 5.53 -13.50 19.50
CA LEU A 101 5.06 -12.27 20.16
C LEU A 101 3.86 -12.52 21.06
N ILE A 102 2.89 -13.31 20.60
CA ILE A 102 1.63 -13.58 21.31
C ILE A 102 1.35 -15.07 21.27
N ASN A 103 1.05 -15.65 22.46
CA ASN A 103 0.71 -17.07 22.61
C ASN A 103 -0.47 -17.26 23.58
N GLY A 104 -0.86 -18.53 23.83
CA GLY A 104 -1.99 -18.86 24.71
C GLY A 104 -3.35 -18.43 24.14
N ASP A 105 -4.30 -18.17 25.04
CA ASP A 105 -5.69 -17.88 24.71
C ASP A 105 -5.83 -16.57 23.93
N GLU A 106 -5.00 -15.57 24.19
CA GLU A 106 -4.97 -14.32 23.43
C GLU A 106 -4.65 -14.57 21.95
N ALA A 107 -3.68 -15.44 21.66
CA ALA A 107 -3.35 -15.79 20.28
C ALA A 107 -4.52 -16.49 19.57
N VAL A 108 -5.27 -17.35 20.28
CA VAL A 108 -6.47 -18.01 19.75
C VAL A 108 -7.52 -16.96 19.38
N GLU A 109 -7.80 -16.03 20.29
CA GLU A 109 -8.80 -14.99 20.08
C GLU A 109 -8.44 -14.06 18.93
N ILE A 110 -7.20 -13.55 18.90
CA ILE A 110 -6.70 -12.68 17.82
C ILE A 110 -6.76 -13.38 16.47
N ARG A 111 -6.29 -14.63 16.39
CA ARG A 111 -6.30 -15.39 15.13
C ARG A 111 -7.73 -15.63 14.63
N ARG A 112 -8.64 -15.96 15.54
CA ARG A 112 -10.04 -16.22 15.20
C ARG A 112 -10.78 -14.97 14.75
N SER A 113 -10.59 -13.85 15.46
CA SER A 113 -11.39 -12.63 15.24
C SER A 113 -10.78 -11.70 14.20
N TYR A 114 -9.44 -11.59 14.16
CA TYR A 114 -8.73 -10.57 13.38
C TYR A 114 -7.59 -11.12 12.52
N GLY A 115 -7.27 -12.42 12.61
CA GLY A 115 -6.07 -12.98 12.01
C GLY A 115 -5.94 -12.70 10.51
N ALA A 116 -6.98 -12.97 9.74
CA ALA A 116 -7.00 -12.69 8.29
C ALA A 116 -6.86 -11.20 7.99
N LEU A 117 -7.56 -10.34 8.74
CA LEU A 117 -7.51 -8.89 8.54
C LEU A 117 -6.12 -8.32 8.84
N ILE A 118 -5.50 -8.75 9.94
CA ILE A 118 -4.15 -8.31 10.33
C ILE A 118 -3.12 -8.80 9.32
N ALA A 119 -3.13 -10.10 9.00
CA ALA A 119 -2.19 -10.68 8.04
C ALA A 119 -2.31 -10.03 6.65
N GLY A 120 -3.55 -9.82 6.18
CA GLY A 120 -3.82 -9.13 4.93
C GLY A 120 -3.36 -7.68 4.94
N SER A 121 -3.62 -6.94 6.02
CA SER A 121 -3.15 -5.56 6.18
C SER A 121 -1.62 -5.47 6.15
N LEU A 122 -0.92 -6.37 6.84
CA LEU A 122 0.54 -6.43 6.84
C LEU A 122 1.10 -6.76 5.46
N ALA A 123 0.46 -7.66 4.70
CA ALA A 123 0.84 -7.97 3.34
C ALA A 123 0.71 -6.74 2.42
N LEU A 124 -0.42 -6.00 2.52
CA LEU A 124 -0.64 -4.77 1.76
C LEU A 124 0.38 -3.69 2.13
N ILE A 125 0.65 -3.47 3.42
CA ILE A 125 1.66 -2.51 3.92
C ILE A 125 3.05 -2.86 3.38
N ALA A 126 3.43 -4.13 3.46
CA ALA A 126 4.74 -4.58 3.01
C ALA A 126 4.90 -4.41 1.50
N ASN A 127 3.90 -4.80 0.72
CA ASN A 127 3.93 -4.64 -0.74
C ASN A 127 3.95 -3.16 -1.15
N SER A 128 2.97 -2.38 -0.70
CA SER A 128 2.84 -0.95 -1.00
C SER A 128 4.08 -0.16 -0.55
N GLY A 129 4.69 -0.50 0.59
CA GLY A 129 5.93 0.11 1.05
C GLY A 129 7.09 -0.01 0.07
N ALA A 130 7.19 -1.11 -0.66
CA ALA A 130 8.22 -1.28 -1.68
C ALA A 130 7.97 -0.41 -2.93
N TYR A 131 6.70 -0.28 -3.36
CA TYR A 131 6.34 0.59 -4.48
C TYR A 131 6.47 2.06 -4.12
N ILE A 132 5.98 2.48 -2.94
CA ILE A 132 6.07 3.87 -2.47
C ILE A 132 7.52 4.28 -2.21
N CYS A 133 8.40 3.38 -1.76
CA CYS A 133 9.84 3.64 -1.66
C CYS A 133 10.42 4.09 -3.01
N GLU A 134 10.07 3.41 -4.11
CA GLU A 134 10.52 3.80 -5.44
C GLU A 134 9.90 5.10 -5.92
N ILE A 135 8.63 5.37 -5.58
CA ILE A 135 7.96 6.65 -5.90
C ILE A 135 8.72 7.80 -5.22
N PHE A 136 9.03 7.69 -3.92
CA PHE A 136 9.81 8.71 -3.21
C PHE A 136 11.20 8.89 -3.79
N ARG A 137 11.91 7.80 -4.05
CA ARG A 137 13.25 7.84 -4.63
C ARG A 137 13.23 8.50 -6.02
N ALA A 138 12.34 8.06 -6.89
CA ALA A 138 12.20 8.60 -8.25
C ALA A 138 11.79 10.07 -8.25
N GLY A 139 10.87 10.46 -7.36
CA GLY A 139 10.43 11.84 -7.23
C GLY A 139 11.56 12.79 -6.82
N ILE A 140 12.38 12.39 -5.84
CA ILE A 140 13.55 13.21 -5.44
C ILE A 140 14.58 13.26 -6.57
N GLN A 141 14.87 12.14 -7.21
CA GLN A 141 15.86 12.06 -8.30
C GLN A 141 15.40 12.72 -9.60
N SER A 142 14.11 12.98 -9.76
CA SER A 142 13.55 13.68 -10.93
C SER A 142 13.84 15.18 -10.94
N ILE A 143 14.25 15.75 -9.79
CA ILE A 143 14.58 17.17 -9.71
C ILE A 143 15.95 17.40 -10.34
N ASP A 144 16.03 18.42 -11.21
CA ASP A 144 17.26 18.78 -11.89
C ASP A 144 18.39 19.07 -10.88
N ARG A 145 19.59 18.57 -11.15
CA ARG A 145 20.77 18.74 -10.29
C ARG A 145 21.17 20.22 -10.16
N GLY A 146 20.94 21.02 -11.17
CA GLY A 146 21.15 22.46 -11.14
C GLY A 146 20.36 23.18 -10.07
N GLN A 147 19.19 22.67 -9.66
CA GLN A 147 18.43 23.22 -8.51
C GLN A 147 19.21 23.08 -7.20
N MET A 148 19.84 21.93 -6.98
CA MET A 148 20.68 21.72 -5.81
C MET A 148 21.96 22.59 -5.88
N GLU A 149 22.60 22.64 -7.04
CA GLU A 149 23.82 23.42 -7.25
C GLU A 149 23.56 24.93 -7.05
N ALA A 150 22.49 25.46 -7.66
CA ALA A 150 22.09 26.85 -7.46
C ALA A 150 21.78 27.19 -5.99
N ALA A 151 21.02 26.32 -5.30
CA ALA A 151 20.75 26.53 -3.88
C ALA A 151 22.03 26.53 -3.04
N ARG A 152 22.98 25.65 -3.34
CA ARG A 152 24.29 25.58 -2.68
C ARG A 152 25.16 26.81 -2.98
N SER A 153 25.13 27.34 -4.19
CA SER A 153 25.82 28.55 -4.61
C SER A 153 25.30 29.81 -3.90
N LEU A 154 24.02 29.80 -3.52
CA LEU A 154 23.40 30.85 -2.70
C LEU A 154 23.69 30.71 -1.19
N GLY A 155 24.58 29.78 -0.78
CA GLY A 155 25.03 29.60 0.60
C GLY A 155 24.13 28.66 1.44
N LEU A 156 23.10 28.05 0.87
CA LEU A 156 22.28 27.06 1.60
C LEU A 156 23.12 25.80 1.91
N THR A 157 22.99 25.27 3.13
CA THR A 157 23.52 23.95 3.46
C THR A 157 22.74 22.86 2.71
N TYR A 158 23.30 21.67 2.57
CA TYR A 158 22.62 20.55 1.90
C TYR A 158 21.23 20.26 2.51
N PRO A 159 21.04 20.17 3.86
CA PRO A 159 19.72 19.99 4.45
C PRO A 159 18.76 21.16 4.17
N GLN A 160 19.25 22.40 4.14
CA GLN A 160 18.42 23.56 3.80
C GLN A 160 18.00 23.52 2.33
N ALA A 161 18.91 23.25 1.39
CA ALA A 161 18.61 23.10 -0.03
C ALA A 161 17.60 21.95 -0.27
N MET A 162 17.81 20.81 0.41
CA MET A 162 16.86 19.70 0.36
C MET A 162 15.48 20.12 0.86
N ARG A 163 15.39 20.74 2.04
CA ARG A 163 14.11 21.10 2.70
C ARG A 163 13.34 22.21 1.95
N TYR A 164 14.03 23.24 1.48
CA TYR A 164 13.38 24.44 0.95
C TYR A 164 13.27 24.46 -0.57
N VAL A 165 14.12 23.72 -1.30
CA VAL A 165 14.14 23.73 -2.76
C VAL A 165 13.73 22.40 -3.36
N ILE A 166 14.37 21.30 -2.95
CA ILE A 166 14.18 19.99 -3.61
C ILE A 166 12.88 19.30 -3.16
N LEU A 167 12.68 19.13 -1.85
CA LEU A 167 11.52 18.39 -1.34
C LEU A 167 10.17 18.98 -1.73
N PRO A 168 9.94 20.32 -1.71
CA PRO A 168 8.67 20.87 -2.15
C PRO A 168 8.36 20.60 -3.62
N GLN A 169 9.37 20.60 -4.49
CA GLN A 169 9.23 20.27 -5.90
C GLN A 169 9.01 18.75 -6.08
N ALA A 170 9.81 17.93 -5.40
CA ALA A 170 9.71 16.49 -5.45
C ALA A 170 8.33 15.98 -4.98
N LEU A 171 7.78 16.51 -3.88
CA LEU A 171 6.45 16.15 -3.38
C LEU A 171 5.36 16.37 -4.44
N ARG A 172 5.40 17.49 -5.16
CA ARG A 172 4.43 17.74 -6.25
C ARG A 172 4.51 16.70 -7.36
N ARG A 173 5.74 16.23 -7.70
CA ARG A 173 5.96 15.19 -8.72
C ARG A 173 5.59 13.79 -8.22
N MET A 174 5.56 13.56 -6.91
CA MET A 174 5.17 12.29 -6.31
C MET A 174 3.66 12.11 -6.18
N LEU A 175 2.88 13.21 -6.14
CA LEU A 175 1.43 13.13 -5.91
C LEU A 175 0.69 12.25 -6.94
N PRO A 176 0.89 12.39 -8.26
CA PRO A 176 0.19 11.54 -9.23
C PRO A 176 0.51 10.05 -9.09
N PRO A 177 1.78 9.61 -8.98
CA PRO A 177 2.08 8.20 -8.78
C PRO A 177 1.60 7.67 -7.41
N LEU A 178 1.56 8.49 -6.34
CA LEU A 178 0.98 8.09 -5.06
C LEU A 178 -0.54 7.89 -5.16
N ALA A 179 -1.24 8.77 -5.89
CA ALA A 179 -2.67 8.61 -6.16
C ALA A 179 -2.96 7.34 -6.97
N SER A 180 -2.12 7.05 -7.98
CA SER A 180 -2.22 5.83 -8.78
C SER A 180 -1.97 4.57 -7.93
N GLU A 181 -1.01 4.61 -7.01
CA GLU A 181 -0.72 3.51 -6.08
C GLU A 181 -1.90 3.26 -5.15
N PHE A 182 -2.55 4.32 -4.62
CA PHE A 182 -3.75 4.20 -3.80
C PHE A 182 -4.88 3.48 -4.55
N ILE A 183 -5.16 3.87 -5.81
CA ILE A 183 -6.20 3.24 -6.64
C ILE A 183 -5.82 1.81 -7.00
N THR A 184 -4.55 1.51 -7.20
CA THR A 184 -4.06 0.15 -7.44
C THR A 184 -4.30 -0.71 -6.21
N LEU A 185 -3.90 -0.24 -5.03
CA LEU A 185 -4.06 -0.95 -3.77
C LEU A 185 -5.53 -1.20 -3.42
N LEU A 186 -6.44 -0.28 -3.79
CA LEU A 186 -7.88 -0.47 -3.64
C LEU A 186 -8.39 -1.68 -4.44
N LYS A 187 -7.90 -1.89 -5.65
CA LYS A 187 -8.24 -3.07 -6.45
C LYS A 187 -7.54 -4.32 -5.95
N ASP A 188 -6.28 -4.20 -5.57
CA ASP A 188 -5.45 -5.29 -5.08
C ASP A 188 -5.95 -5.85 -3.74
N SER A 189 -6.68 -5.06 -2.94
CA SER A 189 -7.34 -5.56 -1.72
C SER A 189 -8.32 -6.69 -2.00
N SER A 190 -8.87 -6.81 -3.22
CA SER A 190 -9.73 -7.91 -3.64
C SER A 190 -9.06 -9.30 -3.53
N LEU A 191 -7.72 -9.35 -3.61
CA LEU A 191 -6.95 -10.59 -3.43
C LEU A 191 -7.05 -11.14 -2.00
N LEU A 192 -7.42 -10.29 -1.03
CA LEU A 192 -7.58 -10.72 0.37
C LEU A 192 -8.80 -11.62 0.58
N SER A 193 -9.70 -11.70 -0.39
CA SER A 193 -10.83 -12.64 -0.37
C SER A 193 -10.35 -14.09 -0.26
N VAL A 194 -9.17 -14.42 -0.78
CA VAL A 194 -8.57 -15.77 -0.72
C VAL A 194 -8.26 -16.24 0.71
N ILE A 195 -8.01 -15.30 1.62
CA ILE A 195 -7.80 -15.57 3.04
C ILE A 195 -9.02 -15.22 3.88
N ALA A 196 -10.19 -15.17 3.25
CA ALA A 196 -11.50 -14.91 3.87
C ALA A 196 -11.63 -13.54 4.57
N VAL A 197 -10.92 -12.52 4.14
CA VAL A 197 -11.20 -11.14 4.56
C VAL A 197 -12.50 -10.68 3.91
N ALA A 198 -13.45 -10.22 4.72
CA ALA A 198 -14.79 -9.82 4.28
C ALA A 198 -14.78 -8.43 3.58
N GLU A 199 -14.00 -8.31 2.50
CA GLU A 199 -13.97 -7.18 1.59
C GLU A 199 -14.94 -7.42 0.40
N LEU A 200 -15.00 -6.50 -0.54
CA LEU A 200 -16.02 -6.47 -1.58
C LEU A 200 -16.03 -7.73 -2.49
N ALA A 201 -14.87 -8.28 -2.87
CA ALA A 201 -14.81 -9.49 -3.69
C ALA A 201 -15.20 -10.76 -2.89
N TYR A 202 -14.98 -10.77 -1.57
CA TYR A 202 -15.45 -11.84 -0.70
C TYR A 202 -16.98 -11.90 -0.63
N VAL A 203 -17.66 -10.74 -0.68
CA VAL A 203 -19.14 -10.67 -0.74
C VAL A 203 -19.65 -11.41 -1.98
N GLN A 204 -19.05 -11.16 -3.13
CA GLN A 204 -19.37 -11.86 -4.37
C GLN A 204 -19.21 -13.38 -4.22
N SER A 205 -18.05 -13.83 -3.69
CA SER A 205 -17.77 -15.26 -3.50
C SER A 205 -18.80 -15.93 -2.57
N THR A 206 -19.21 -15.23 -1.51
CA THR A 206 -20.20 -15.71 -0.55
C THR A 206 -21.56 -15.89 -1.20
N ILE A 207 -22.03 -14.90 -1.98
CA ILE A 207 -23.33 -14.96 -2.66
C ILE A 207 -23.31 -16.07 -3.73
N SER A 208 -22.25 -16.11 -4.55
CA SER A 208 -22.11 -17.13 -5.59
C SER A 208 -22.06 -18.54 -5.02
N GLY A 209 -21.36 -18.74 -3.90
CA GLY A 209 -21.30 -20.04 -3.23
C GLY A 209 -22.64 -20.48 -2.63
N ARG A 210 -23.48 -19.51 -2.16
CA ARG A 210 -24.79 -19.81 -1.55
C ARG A 210 -25.88 -20.10 -2.56
N TYR A 211 -25.94 -19.36 -3.67
CA TYR A 211 -27.04 -19.41 -4.62
C TYR A 211 -26.67 -20.05 -5.95
N SER A 212 -25.39 -20.40 -6.17
CA SER A 212 -24.85 -20.89 -7.45
C SER A 212 -25.11 -19.92 -8.62
N VAL A 213 -25.18 -18.61 -8.32
CA VAL A 213 -25.29 -17.52 -9.29
C VAL A 213 -23.99 -16.72 -9.31
N TYR A 214 -23.51 -16.38 -10.50
CA TYR A 214 -22.22 -15.72 -10.66
C TYR A 214 -22.32 -14.34 -11.32
N GLU A 215 -23.24 -14.17 -12.27
CA GLU A 215 -23.30 -12.99 -13.12
C GLU A 215 -23.67 -11.74 -12.32
N GLU A 216 -24.75 -11.78 -11.55
CA GLU A 216 -25.26 -10.62 -10.84
C GLU A 216 -24.29 -10.12 -9.75
N PRO A 217 -23.72 -10.98 -8.86
CA PRO A 217 -22.76 -10.53 -7.87
C PRO A 217 -21.46 -10.03 -8.50
N LEU A 218 -20.97 -10.67 -9.59
CA LEU A 218 -19.75 -10.24 -10.28
C LEU A 218 -19.92 -8.88 -10.94
N TYR A 219 -21.03 -8.67 -11.69
CA TYR A 219 -21.30 -7.38 -12.31
C TYR A 219 -21.54 -6.27 -11.27
N THR A 220 -22.20 -6.60 -10.16
CA THR A 220 -22.40 -5.66 -9.07
C THR A 220 -21.08 -5.22 -8.45
N VAL A 221 -20.20 -6.17 -8.11
CA VAL A 221 -18.87 -5.88 -7.56
C VAL A 221 -18.02 -5.08 -8.55
N ALA A 222 -18.02 -5.48 -9.82
CA ALA A 222 -17.29 -4.75 -10.86
C ALA A 222 -17.77 -3.30 -10.99
N LEU A 223 -19.10 -3.08 -10.95
CA LEU A 223 -19.69 -1.74 -10.99
C LEU A 223 -19.28 -0.91 -9.76
N ILE A 224 -19.33 -1.50 -8.56
CA ILE A 224 -18.94 -0.81 -7.32
C ILE A 224 -17.47 -0.41 -7.38
N TYR A 225 -16.55 -1.32 -7.77
CA TYR A 225 -15.14 -0.98 -7.96
C TYR A 225 -14.94 0.13 -9.00
N LEU A 226 -15.65 0.08 -10.12
CA LEU A 226 -15.58 1.11 -11.15
C LEU A 226 -16.02 2.48 -10.59
N LEU A 227 -17.12 2.54 -9.85
CA LEU A 227 -17.59 3.77 -9.22
C LEU A 227 -16.58 4.31 -8.19
N MET A 228 -16.05 3.44 -7.32
CA MET A 228 -15.06 3.82 -6.32
C MET A 228 -13.78 4.37 -6.98
N THR A 229 -13.22 3.65 -7.95
CA THR A 229 -11.97 4.05 -8.63
C THR A 229 -12.15 5.32 -9.45
N THR A 230 -13.30 5.48 -10.13
CA THR A 230 -13.61 6.68 -10.90
C THR A 230 -13.79 7.90 -10.00
N PHE A 231 -14.52 7.74 -8.88
CA PHE A 231 -14.70 8.81 -7.91
C PHE A 231 -13.38 9.25 -7.27
N LEU A 232 -12.57 8.29 -6.82
CA LEU A 232 -11.26 8.58 -6.24
C LEU A 232 -10.30 9.18 -7.27
N GLY A 233 -10.29 8.68 -8.50
CA GLY A 233 -9.51 9.25 -9.60
C GLY A 233 -9.88 10.71 -9.86
N TRP A 234 -11.17 11.04 -9.86
CA TRP A 234 -11.63 12.41 -9.99
C TRP A 234 -11.20 13.31 -8.81
N VAL A 235 -11.28 12.80 -7.56
CA VAL A 235 -10.82 13.51 -6.36
C VAL A 235 -9.31 13.80 -6.46
N PHE A 236 -8.51 12.79 -6.79
CA PHE A 236 -7.06 12.94 -6.92
C PHE A 236 -6.67 13.89 -8.06
N LEU A 237 -7.34 13.83 -9.21
CA LEU A 237 -7.11 14.76 -10.32
C LEU A 237 -7.38 16.21 -9.90
N ARG A 238 -8.43 16.46 -9.10
CA ARG A 238 -8.69 17.79 -8.56
C ARG A 238 -7.61 18.28 -7.60
N LEU A 239 -7.12 17.39 -6.73
CA LEU A 239 -6.02 17.69 -5.82
C LEU A 239 -4.74 17.98 -6.60
N GLU A 240 -4.40 17.17 -7.61
CA GLU A 240 -3.24 17.37 -8.46
C GLU A 240 -3.29 18.73 -9.18
N ASN A 241 -4.40 19.08 -9.79
CA ASN A 241 -4.59 20.36 -10.47
C ASN A 241 -4.46 21.57 -9.53
N ARG A 242 -4.76 21.40 -8.26
CA ARG A 242 -4.59 22.45 -7.25
C ARG A 242 -3.12 22.63 -6.85
N TYR A 243 -2.35 21.55 -6.77
CA TYR A 243 -0.95 21.59 -6.30
C TYR A 243 0.07 21.69 -7.43
N ASN A 244 -0.29 21.38 -8.67
CA ASN A 244 0.58 21.44 -9.84
C ASN A 244 -0.08 22.23 -11.01
N PRO A 245 -0.15 23.58 -10.94
CA PRO A 245 -0.83 24.40 -11.93
C PRO A 245 -0.11 24.49 -13.30
N GLN A 246 1.05 23.82 -13.48
CA GLN A 246 1.84 23.88 -14.72
C GLN A 246 1.29 23.00 -15.87
N HIS A 247 0.20 22.29 -15.68
CA HIS A 247 -0.50 21.50 -16.72
C HIS A 247 -1.73 22.22 -17.31
N ARG A 248 -1.75 23.55 -17.25
CA ARG A 248 -2.73 24.38 -18.01
C ARG A 248 -2.11 25.02 -19.23
#